data_e83967283102eb9b3dd52a368fc873ca
#
_entry.id   e83967283102eb9b3dd52a368fc873ca
#
_cell.length_a   1.000
_cell.length_b   1.000
_cell.length_c   1.000
_cell.angle_alpha   90.00
_cell.angle_beta   90.00
_cell.angle_gamma   90.00
#
_symmetry.space_group_name_H-M   'P 1'
#
loop_
_entity.id
_entity.type
_entity.pdbx_description
1 polymer ?
#
loop_
_entity_poly.entity_id
_entity_poly.type
_entity_poly.pdbx_seq_one_letter_code
_entity_poly.pdbx_strand_id
1 'polypeptide(L)'
;MWFRQLALFRLPPDARPDLAKLEAGMEQHCFAPPSGLEWSSQGFVAPAGHAPDRLLHPLAGGALATLKREDKVLPAAVIRDVLESKVADIEAREARPVGRKEKRELKEQITDDLLPRAMTKTSRTRALLDVHAGWIMVDAAGQKAESMVSALREALPPFPARLPHTQLSPGSAMTGWLAGEVPDGFELDCDCELKSPGDDGATVRCSKQDLTAPEVRQHLDTGKVVTRLGLVWQERIRFVLTEQLELKRLQFLDVLEEQASQAGDDAPALFDATATLMLGELRHLVADLIAALGGEAER
;
A
#
# COMPACT_ATOMS: atom_id res chain seq x y z
N MET A 1 -5.91 14.30 0.85
CA MET A 1 -6.23 13.08 1.63
C MET A 1 -6.44 11.85 0.75
N TRP A 2 -6.63 12.01 -0.54
CA TRP A 2 -6.88 10.96 -1.52
C TRP A 2 -5.84 9.82 -1.47
N PHE A 3 -6.29 8.57 -1.65
CA PHE A 3 -5.41 7.41 -1.78
C PHE A 3 -4.64 7.48 -3.10
N ARG A 4 -3.41 6.98 -3.10
CA ARG A 4 -2.52 6.97 -4.28
C ARG A 4 -2.30 5.57 -4.84
N GLN A 5 -2.66 4.57 -4.09
CA GLN A 5 -2.60 3.17 -4.48
C GLN A 5 -3.62 2.39 -3.66
N LEU A 6 -3.95 1.18 -4.10
CA LEU A 6 -4.96 0.38 -3.45
C LEU A 6 -4.57 -1.09 -3.50
N ALA A 7 -4.41 -1.68 -2.32
CA ALA A 7 -4.42 -3.13 -2.15
C ALA A 7 -5.77 -3.54 -1.56
N LEU A 8 -6.33 -4.62 -2.09
CA LEU A 8 -7.66 -5.10 -1.73
C LEU A 8 -7.56 -6.36 -0.88
N PHE A 9 -8.36 -6.40 0.20
CA PHE A 9 -8.54 -7.61 1.00
C PHE A 9 -10.03 -7.85 1.20
N ARG A 10 -10.43 -9.10 1.12
CA ARG A 10 -11.81 -9.53 1.25
C ARG A 10 -12.11 -10.04 2.65
N LEU A 11 -13.18 -9.55 3.24
CA LEU A 11 -13.79 -10.09 4.45
C LEU A 11 -14.92 -11.04 4.08
N PRO A 12 -14.97 -12.26 4.60
CA PRO A 12 -16.12 -13.14 4.41
C PRO A 12 -17.43 -12.50 4.90
N PRO A 13 -18.57 -12.78 4.27
CA PRO A 13 -19.86 -12.16 4.61
C PRO A 13 -20.30 -12.38 6.07
N ASP A 14 -19.92 -13.54 6.64
CA ASP A 14 -20.22 -13.98 8.00
C ASP A 14 -19.22 -13.46 9.06
N ALA A 15 -18.16 -12.79 8.64
CA ALA A 15 -17.06 -12.33 9.51
C ALA A 15 -16.84 -10.82 9.41
N ARG A 16 -17.91 -10.03 9.33
CA ARG A 16 -17.81 -8.57 9.35
C ARG A 16 -17.42 -8.09 10.75
N PRO A 17 -16.38 -7.26 10.87
CA PRO A 17 -15.92 -6.81 12.17
C PRO A 17 -16.92 -5.86 12.81
N ASP A 18 -17.10 -6.00 14.12
CA ASP A 18 -17.69 -4.98 14.96
C ASP A 18 -16.66 -3.85 15.14
N LEU A 19 -16.94 -2.67 14.56
CA LEU A 19 -16.04 -1.55 14.57
C LEU A 19 -15.74 -1.02 15.97
N ALA A 20 -16.68 -1.11 16.92
CA ALA A 20 -16.45 -0.68 18.30
C ALA A 20 -15.47 -1.62 19.01
N LYS A 21 -15.61 -2.94 18.81
CA LYS A 21 -14.65 -3.91 19.35
C LYS A 21 -13.27 -3.79 18.69
N LEU A 22 -13.24 -3.51 17.39
CA LEU A 22 -11.98 -3.28 16.68
C LEU A 22 -11.27 -2.06 17.24
N GLU A 23 -11.96 -0.92 17.42
CA GLU A 23 -11.38 0.30 17.99
C GLU A 23 -10.84 0.06 19.41
N ALA A 24 -11.59 -0.64 20.26
CA ALA A 24 -11.14 -1.01 21.60
C ALA A 24 -9.89 -1.93 21.60
N GLY A 25 -9.80 -2.83 20.62
CA GLY A 25 -8.59 -3.63 20.42
C GLY A 25 -7.40 -2.81 19.91
N MET A 26 -7.66 -1.84 19.02
CA MET A 26 -6.62 -0.94 18.51
C MET A 26 -5.99 -0.06 19.60
N GLU A 27 -6.72 0.28 20.67
CA GLU A 27 -6.19 1.02 21.82
C GLU A 27 -5.03 0.30 22.50
N GLN A 28 -5.00 -1.03 22.48
CA GLN A 28 -3.89 -1.82 23.03
C GLN A 28 -2.66 -1.83 22.11
N HIS A 29 -2.82 -1.40 20.86
CA HIS A 29 -1.81 -1.36 19.82
C HIS A 29 -1.56 0.06 19.31
N CYS A 30 -1.74 1.08 20.17
CA CYS A 30 -1.42 2.47 19.87
C CYS A 30 0.06 2.63 19.56
N PHE A 31 0.35 3.56 18.66
CA PHE A 31 1.73 3.87 18.30
C PHE A 31 2.51 4.41 19.50
N ALA A 32 3.68 3.82 19.73
CA ALA A 32 4.74 4.35 20.57
C ALA A 32 6.04 4.47 19.77
N PRO A 33 6.84 5.54 19.93
CA PRO A 33 8.12 5.66 19.23
C PRO A 33 9.07 4.50 19.56
N PRO A 34 9.95 4.10 18.62
CA PRO A 34 10.92 3.03 18.88
C PRO A 34 11.89 3.44 19.96
N SER A 35 12.01 2.62 21.02
CA SER A 35 12.85 2.87 22.20
C SER A 35 14.16 2.11 22.11
N GLY A 36 15.18 2.57 22.83
CA GLY A 36 16.45 1.86 23.02
C GLY A 36 17.04 1.30 21.71
N LEU A 37 17.23 -0.02 21.67
CA LEU A 37 17.81 -0.76 20.56
C LEU A 37 16.78 -1.25 19.52
N GLU A 38 15.53 -0.82 19.62
CA GLU A 38 14.52 -1.13 18.60
C GLU A 38 14.82 -0.37 17.31
N TRP A 39 14.83 -1.08 16.19
CA TRP A 39 15.03 -0.50 14.87
C TRP A 39 13.78 0.17 14.30
N SER A 40 12.62 -0.32 14.68
CA SER A 40 11.34 0.23 14.23
C SER A 40 10.23 -0.06 15.22
N SER A 41 9.20 0.75 15.20
CA SER A 41 7.93 0.50 15.86
C SER A 41 6.77 0.83 14.94
N GLN A 42 5.61 0.23 15.19
CA GLN A 42 4.37 0.56 14.52
C GLN A 42 3.19 0.47 15.48
N GLY A 43 2.15 1.22 15.18
CA GLY A 43 0.92 1.21 15.98
C GLY A 43 -0.14 2.14 15.38
N PHE A 44 -1.36 2.01 15.86
CA PHE A 44 -2.48 2.83 15.38
C PHE A 44 -2.38 4.26 15.89
N VAL A 45 -2.83 5.19 15.04
CA VAL A 45 -2.96 6.61 15.36
C VAL A 45 -4.28 7.14 14.81
N ALA A 46 -4.76 8.24 15.37
CA ALA A 46 -5.96 8.90 14.87
C ALA A 46 -5.81 9.26 13.36
N PRO A 47 -6.77 8.85 12.51
CA PRO A 47 -6.77 9.21 11.09
C PRO A 47 -7.02 10.69 10.84
N ALA A 48 -7.85 11.31 11.68
CA ALA A 48 -8.29 12.69 11.56
C ALA A 48 -7.73 13.56 12.70
N GLY A 49 -7.09 14.69 12.34
CA GLY A 49 -6.49 15.58 13.34
C GLY A 49 -7.49 16.28 14.25
N HIS A 50 -8.75 16.42 13.81
CA HIS A 50 -9.84 17.01 14.60
C HIS A 50 -10.51 16.02 15.57
N ALA A 51 -10.19 14.73 15.47
CA ALA A 51 -10.67 13.67 16.37
C ALA A 51 -9.49 12.84 16.89
N PRO A 52 -8.60 13.42 17.71
CA PRO A 52 -7.34 12.79 18.10
C PRO A 52 -7.51 11.54 18.98
N ASP A 53 -8.65 11.41 19.63
CA ASP A 53 -8.96 10.29 20.54
C ASP A 53 -9.63 9.10 19.82
N ARG A 54 -9.92 9.22 18.51
CA ARG A 54 -10.57 8.19 17.72
C ARG A 54 -9.56 7.49 16.81
N LEU A 55 -9.35 6.19 17.01
CA LEU A 55 -8.46 5.37 16.18
C LEU A 55 -9.16 4.88 14.90
N LEU A 56 -10.49 4.78 14.95
CA LEU A 56 -11.35 4.57 13.79
C LEU A 56 -12.19 5.82 13.54
N HIS A 57 -11.97 6.47 12.40
CA HIS A 57 -12.81 7.58 11.97
C HIS A 57 -14.04 7.03 11.25
N PRO A 58 -15.27 7.22 11.80
CA PRO A 58 -16.48 6.63 11.22
C PRO A 58 -16.85 7.29 9.90
N LEU A 59 -17.26 6.49 8.92
CA LEU A 59 -17.76 6.92 7.63
C LEU A 59 -19.12 6.25 7.36
N ALA A 60 -19.89 6.81 6.41
CA ALA A 60 -21.15 6.20 5.99
C ALA A 60 -20.92 4.80 5.38
N GLY A 61 -21.18 3.76 6.17
CA GLY A 61 -21.00 2.35 5.77
C GLY A 61 -19.62 1.76 5.98
N GLY A 62 -18.76 2.44 6.77
CA GLY A 62 -17.42 1.96 7.05
C GLY A 62 -16.64 2.81 8.02
N ALA A 63 -15.33 2.69 8.00
CA ALA A 63 -14.42 3.48 8.82
C ALA A 63 -13.05 3.66 8.14
N LEU A 64 -12.33 4.69 8.53
CA LEU A 64 -10.94 4.92 8.15
C LEU A 64 -10.03 4.63 9.35
N ALA A 65 -8.99 3.84 9.14
CA ALA A 65 -7.92 3.54 10.10
C ALA A 65 -6.57 4.05 9.59
N THR A 66 -5.65 4.34 10.50
CA THR A 66 -4.28 4.73 10.15
C THR A 66 -3.27 4.01 11.03
N LEU A 67 -2.33 3.31 10.39
CA LEU A 67 -1.17 2.71 11.03
C LEU A 67 0.04 3.61 10.81
N LYS A 68 0.67 4.04 11.88
CA LYS A 68 1.93 4.78 11.85
C LYS A 68 3.08 3.83 12.09
N ARG A 69 4.15 3.99 11.33
CA ARG A 69 5.42 3.28 11.53
C ARG A 69 6.56 4.28 11.55
N GLU A 70 7.48 4.07 12.47
CA GLU A 70 8.76 4.77 12.52
C GLU A 70 9.91 3.76 12.43
N ASP A 71 10.83 4.03 11.51
CA ASP A 71 12.04 3.25 11.30
C ASP A 71 13.25 4.13 11.63
N LYS A 72 14.18 3.66 12.47
CA LYS A 72 15.44 4.34 12.72
C LYS A 72 16.34 4.25 11.49
N VAL A 73 16.93 5.36 11.12
CA VAL A 73 17.78 5.49 9.96
C VAL A 73 19.23 5.56 10.43
N LEU A 74 19.96 4.45 10.31
CA LEU A 74 21.37 4.37 10.62
C LEU A 74 22.12 3.79 9.40
N PRO A 75 22.64 4.64 8.49
CA PRO A 75 23.29 4.18 7.29
C PRO A 75 24.54 3.32 7.61
N ALA A 76 24.72 2.23 6.87
CA ALA A 76 25.87 1.34 7.04
C ALA A 76 27.22 2.06 6.83
N ALA A 77 27.25 3.13 6.03
CA ALA A 77 28.43 3.97 5.85
C ALA A 77 28.85 4.63 7.16
N VAL A 78 27.90 5.20 7.92
CA VAL A 78 28.19 5.86 9.22
C VAL A 78 28.79 4.86 10.22
N ILE A 79 28.23 3.65 10.29
CA ILE A 79 28.78 2.59 11.16
C ILE A 79 30.19 2.22 10.72
N ARG A 80 30.44 2.12 9.42
CA ARG A 80 31.76 1.78 8.86
C ARG A 80 32.79 2.84 9.17
N ASP A 81 32.48 4.11 8.95
CA ASP A 81 33.43 5.22 9.17
C ASP A 81 33.83 5.31 10.66
N VAL A 82 32.86 5.14 11.58
CA VAL A 82 33.13 5.08 13.02
C VAL A 82 33.95 3.84 13.39
N LEU A 83 33.69 2.69 12.76
CA LEU A 83 34.46 1.46 12.98
C LEU A 83 35.91 1.61 12.51
N GLU A 84 36.13 2.18 11.32
CA GLU A 84 37.45 2.40 10.79
C GLU A 84 38.30 3.34 11.71
N SER A 85 37.67 4.41 12.20
CA SER A 85 38.30 5.31 13.17
C SER A 85 38.67 4.58 14.48
N LYS A 86 37.71 3.83 15.08
CA LYS A 86 37.99 3.07 16.31
C LYS A 86 39.04 1.98 16.12
N VAL A 87 39.08 1.32 14.97
CA VAL A 87 40.10 0.31 14.64
C VAL A 87 41.47 0.96 14.56
N ALA A 88 41.61 2.09 13.86
CA ALA A 88 42.89 2.82 13.76
C ALA A 88 43.40 3.28 15.12
N ASP A 89 42.50 3.76 16.01
CA ASP A 89 42.83 4.17 17.37
C ASP A 89 43.35 2.99 18.22
N ILE A 90 42.73 1.82 18.10
CA ILE A 90 43.15 0.61 18.82
C ILE A 90 44.52 0.10 18.30
N GLU A 91 44.68 0.03 16.98
CA GLU A 91 45.91 -0.41 16.34
C GLU A 91 47.10 0.52 16.70
N ALA A 92 46.86 1.85 16.74
CA ALA A 92 47.87 2.82 17.16
C ALA A 92 48.24 2.70 18.65
N ARG A 93 47.23 2.47 19.52
CA ARG A 93 47.45 2.39 20.96
C ARG A 93 48.06 1.06 21.41
N GLU A 94 47.67 -0.03 20.80
CA GLU A 94 48.04 -1.38 21.21
C GLU A 94 49.15 -2.01 20.35
N ALA A 95 49.58 -1.31 19.29
CA ALA A 95 50.62 -1.75 18.33
C ALA A 95 50.39 -3.18 17.77
N ARG A 96 49.09 -3.54 17.57
CA ARG A 96 48.66 -4.83 17.00
C ARG A 96 47.51 -4.66 16.03
N PRO A 97 47.36 -5.52 15.01
CA PRO A 97 46.20 -5.49 14.15
C PRO A 97 44.91 -5.95 14.87
N VAL A 98 43.80 -5.32 14.57
CA VAL A 98 42.47 -5.72 15.07
C VAL A 98 41.93 -6.89 14.24
N GLY A 99 41.62 -8.00 14.89
CA GLY A 99 41.16 -9.24 14.27
C GLY A 99 39.70 -9.16 13.76
N ARG A 100 39.30 -10.11 12.90
CA ARG A 100 37.93 -10.14 12.32
C ARG A 100 36.83 -10.26 13.38
N LYS A 101 37.04 -11.04 14.44
CA LYS A 101 36.09 -11.22 15.53
C LYS A 101 35.90 -9.91 16.30
N GLU A 102 37.00 -9.26 16.67
CA GLU A 102 37.00 -7.98 17.38
C GLU A 102 36.35 -6.87 16.56
N LYS A 103 36.60 -6.80 15.22
CA LYS A 103 35.92 -5.85 14.32
C LYS A 103 34.41 -6.06 14.30
N ARG A 104 33.92 -7.32 14.40
CA ARG A 104 32.49 -7.61 14.45
C ARG A 104 31.88 -7.12 15.77
N GLU A 105 32.54 -7.41 16.89
CA GLU A 105 32.10 -6.99 18.22
C GLU A 105 32.09 -5.45 18.33
N LEU A 106 33.11 -4.76 17.83
CA LEU A 106 33.17 -3.32 17.75
C LEU A 106 32.03 -2.76 16.90
N LYS A 107 31.71 -3.38 15.76
CA LYS A 107 30.59 -2.97 14.91
C LYS A 107 29.24 -3.08 15.63
N GLU A 108 29.01 -4.17 16.37
CA GLU A 108 27.80 -4.38 17.18
C GLU A 108 27.70 -3.28 18.25
N GLN A 109 28.78 -3.04 19.02
CA GLN A 109 28.83 -1.96 20.02
C GLN A 109 28.58 -0.57 19.43
N ILE A 110 29.18 -0.25 18.29
CA ILE A 110 28.98 1.03 17.61
C ILE A 110 27.50 1.17 17.18
N THR A 111 26.91 0.08 16.70
CA THR A 111 25.51 0.09 16.30
C THR A 111 24.61 0.36 17.50
N ASP A 112 24.86 -0.32 18.62
CA ASP A 112 24.11 -0.16 19.88
C ASP A 112 24.26 1.23 20.47
N ASP A 113 25.46 1.86 20.35
CA ASP A 113 25.74 3.22 20.80
C ASP A 113 25.02 4.29 19.95
N LEU A 114 24.95 4.07 18.62
CA LEU A 114 24.40 5.04 17.66
C LEU A 114 22.88 4.91 17.51
N LEU A 115 22.35 3.70 17.59
CA LEU A 115 20.94 3.43 17.31
C LEU A 115 19.95 4.22 18.19
N PRO A 116 20.17 4.43 19.50
CA PRO A 116 19.30 5.26 20.32
C PRO A 116 19.20 6.73 19.89
N ARG A 117 20.24 7.21 19.20
CA ARG A 117 20.36 8.61 18.72
C ARG A 117 20.07 8.76 17.24
N ALA A 118 19.77 7.66 16.55
CA ALA A 118 19.48 7.67 15.12
C ALA A 118 18.21 8.46 14.81
N MET A 119 18.23 9.18 13.69
CA MET A 119 17.04 9.83 13.16
C MET A 119 15.96 8.80 12.84
N THR A 120 14.69 9.18 12.92
CA THR A 120 13.57 8.33 12.55
C THR A 120 12.94 8.80 11.25
N LYS A 121 12.52 7.83 10.42
CA LYS A 121 11.69 8.05 9.24
C LYS A 121 10.28 7.57 9.55
N THR A 122 9.33 8.50 9.55
CA THR A 122 7.91 8.20 9.76
C THR A 122 7.22 7.85 8.45
N SER A 123 6.37 6.84 8.49
CA SER A 123 5.40 6.54 7.43
C SER A 123 4.01 6.29 8.03
N ARG A 124 2.96 6.59 7.26
CA ARG A 124 1.57 6.31 7.61
C ARG A 124 0.93 5.51 6.50
N THR A 125 0.22 4.46 6.87
CA THR A 125 -0.58 3.64 5.96
C THR A 125 -2.03 3.77 6.39
N ARG A 126 -2.92 4.10 5.45
CA ARG A 126 -4.35 4.25 5.71
C ARG A 126 -5.10 3.06 5.16
N ALA A 127 -6.20 2.71 5.80
CA ALA A 127 -7.12 1.68 5.32
C ALA A 127 -8.56 2.14 5.48
N LEU A 128 -9.34 2.00 4.42
CA LEU A 128 -10.79 2.09 4.46
C LEU A 128 -11.36 0.69 4.70
N LEU A 129 -12.18 0.58 5.73
CA LEU A 129 -12.91 -0.63 6.08
C LEU A 129 -14.36 -0.46 5.60
N ASP A 130 -14.70 -1.03 4.46
CA ASP A 130 -16.07 -1.08 3.96
C ASP A 130 -16.77 -2.30 4.54
N VAL A 131 -17.43 -2.11 5.68
CA VAL A 131 -18.10 -3.21 6.36
C VAL A 131 -19.38 -3.67 5.65
N HIS A 132 -20.00 -2.81 4.81
CA HIS A 132 -21.17 -3.20 4.02
C HIS A 132 -20.80 -4.11 2.87
N ALA A 133 -19.85 -3.71 2.07
CA ALA A 133 -19.39 -4.50 0.93
C ALA A 133 -18.40 -5.61 1.33
N GLY A 134 -17.82 -5.55 2.53
CA GLY A 134 -16.85 -6.54 3.04
C GLY A 134 -15.47 -6.39 2.44
N TRP A 135 -15.02 -5.16 2.20
CA TRP A 135 -13.69 -4.86 1.67
C TRP A 135 -12.83 -4.09 2.67
N ILE A 136 -11.56 -4.44 2.71
CA ILE A 136 -10.51 -3.61 3.29
C ILE A 136 -9.67 -3.09 2.14
N MET A 137 -9.62 -1.78 2.02
CA MET A 137 -8.95 -1.05 0.96
C MET A 137 -7.77 -0.29 1.56
N VAL A 138 -6.54 -0.73 1.28
CA VAL A 138 -5.33 -0.18 1.92
C VAL A 138 -4.57 0.72 0.96
N ASP A 139 -4.27 1.97 1.37
CA ASP A 139 -3.42 2.91 0.62
C ASP A 139 -1.93 2.52 0.71
N ALA A 140 -1.64 1.32 0.29
CA ALA A 140 -0.30 0.74 0.21
C ALA A 140 -0.30 -0.42 -0.77
N ALA A 141 0.90 -0.94 -1.08
CA ALA A 141 1.10 -2.14 -1.87
C ALA A 141 2.06 -3.09 -1.15
N GLY A 142 1.99 -4.39 -1.46
CA GLY A 142 2.89 -5.42 -0.95
C GLY A 142 2.97 -5.44 0.58
N GLN A 143 4.21 -5.53 1.11
CA GLN A 143 4.46 -5.71 2.54
C GLN A 143 3.81 -4.65 3.45
N LYS A 144 3.65 -3.40 2.98
CA LYS A 144 3.00 -2.36 3.78
C LYS A 144 1.51 -2.59 3.94
N ALA A 145 0.85 -3.07 2.89
CA ALA A 145 -0.56 -3.42 2.94
C ALA A 145 -0.79 -4.61 3.87
N GLU A 146 0.05 -5.64 3.78
CA GLU A 146 0.03 -6.80 4.68
C GLU A 146 0.28 -6.39 6.15
N SER A 147 1.19 -5.45 6.41
CA SER A 147 1.45 -4.94 7.77
C SER A 147 0.21 -4.28 8.38
N MET A 148 -0.57 -3.53 7.59
CA MET A 148 -1.84 -2.94 8.03
C MET A 148 -2.85 -4.02 8.41
N VAL A 149 -3.02 -5.03 7.55
CA VAL A 149 -3.99 -6.11 7.79
C VAL A 149 -3.54 -6.98 8.97
N SER A 150 -2.24 -7.22 9.14
CA SER A 150 -1.69 -7.93 10.30
C SER A 150 -1.97 -7.20 11.61
N ALA A 151 -1.79 -5.87 11.64
CA ALA A 151 -2.12 -5.06 12.80
C ALA A 151 -3.64 -5.11 13.12
N LEU A 152 -4.51 -5.11 12.10
CA LEU A 152 -5.97 -5.29 12.31
C LEU A 152 -6.31 -6.67 12.86
N ARG A 153 -5.59 -7.74 12.42
CA ARG A 153 -5.76 -9.10 12.96
C ARG A 153 -5.33 -9.21 14.43
N GLU A 154 -4.27 -8.50 14.81
CA GLU A 154 -3.81 -8.42 16.20
C GLU A 154 -4.81 -7.67 17.09
N ALA A 155 -5.40 -6.59 16.58
CA ALA A 155 -6.37 -5.78 17.31
C ALA A 155 -7.72 -6.49 17.53
N LEU A 156 -8.17 -7.31 16.60
CA LEU A 156 -9.47 -8.02 16.70
C LEU A 156 -9.37 -9.46 16.16
N PRO A 157 -8.86 -10.43 16.93
CA PRO A 157 -8.90 -11.84 16.51
C PRO A 157 -10.30 -12.47 16.73
N PRO A 158 -10.79 -13.31 15.78
CA PRO A 158 -10.26 -13.55 14.44
C PRO A 158 -10.65 -12.45 13.45
N PHE A 159 -9.70 -12.03 12.60
CA PHE A 159 -9.94 -11.08 11.54
C PHE A 159 -9.57 -11.73 10.20
N PRO A 160 -10.48 -12.45 9.54
CA PRO A 160 -10.19 -13.35 8.44
C PRO A 160 -10.09 -12.63 7.08
N ALA A 161 -9.46 -11.46 7.05
CA ALA A 161 -9.17 -10.76 5.81
C ALA A 161 -8.20 -11.57 4.95
N ARG A 162 -8.51 -11.74 3.66
CA ARG A 162 -7.71 -12.49 2.69
C ARG A 162 -7.59 -11.73 1.37
N LEU A 163 -6.58 -12.06 0.58
CA LEU A 163 -6.49 -11.54 -0.78
C LEU A 163 -7.70 -12.03 -1.59
N PRO A 164 -8.32 -11.17 -2.42
CA PRO A 164 -9.42 -11.57 -3.27
C PRO A 164 -8.92 -12.51 -4.38
N HIS A 165 -9.78 -13.45 -4.77
CA HIS A 165 -9.59 -14.29 -5.93
C HIS A 165 -10.71 -14.04 -6.92
N THR A 166 -10.35 -13.86 -8.19
CA THR A 166 -11.29 -13.62 -9.28
C THR A 166 -11.31 -14.80 -10.26
N GLN A 167 -12.42 -14.98 -10.97
CA GLN A 167 -12.56 -16.08 -11.91
C GLN A 167 -11.56 -15.95 -13.07
N LEU A 168 -11.35 -14.74 -13.58
CA LEU A 168 -10.28 -14.43 -14.53
C LEU A 168 -9.09 -13.88 -13.76
N SER A 169 -7.88 -14.34 -14.08
CA SER A 169 -6.68 -13.71 -13.55
C SER A 169 -6.55 -12.29 -14.11
N PRO A 170 -6.11 -11.30 -13.30
CA PRO A 170 -5.94 -9.94 -13.80
C PRO A 170 -5.06 -9.82 -15.03
N GLY A 171 -3.97 -10.61 -15.11
CA GLY A 171 -3.09 -10.63 -16.29
C GLY A 171 -3.79 -11.12 -17.55
N SER A 172 -4.63 -12.17 -17.45
CA SER A 172 -5.40 -12.67 -18.58
C SER A 172 -6.46 -11.67 -19.02
N ALA A 173 -7.19 -11.08 -18.07
CA ALA A 173 -8.19 -10.06 -18.36
C ALA A 173 -7.58 -8.82 -19.04
N MET A 174 -6.52 -8.26 -18.45
CA MET A 174 -5.80 -7.10 -19.01
C MET A 174 -5.27 -7.37 -20.42
N THR A 175 -4.87 -8.61 -20.70
CA THR A 175 -4.41 -9.00 -22.04
C THR A 175 -5.55 -8.97 -23.07
N GLY A 176 -6.75 -9.47 -22.72
CA GLY A 176 -7.96 -9.36 -23.54
C GLY A 176 -8.40 -7.90 -23.70
N TRP A 177 -8.36 -7.11 -22.66
CA TRP A 177 -8.72 -5.67 -22.72
C TRP A 177 -7.80 -4.89 -23.66
N LEU A 178 -6.50 -5.14 -23.59
CA LEU A 178 -5.55 -4.51 -24.52
C LEU A 178 -5.75 -5.00 -25.98
N ALA A 179 -6.26 -6.22 -26.18
CA ALA A 179 -6.63 -6.74 -27.50
C ALA A 179 -7.90 -6.09 -28.07
N GLY A 180 -8.69 -5.40 -27.27
CA GLY A 180 -9.89 -4.66 -27.68
C GLY A 180 -11.17 -5.05 -26.96
N GLU A 181 -11.11 -5.92 -25.94
CA GLU A 181 -12.26 -6.40 -25.16
C GLU A 181 -12.41 -5.61 -23.84
N VAL A 182 -12.25 -4.28 -23.90
CA VAL A 182 -12.34 -3.43 -22.71
C VAL A 182 -13.76 -3.48 -22.14
N PRO A 183 -13.95 -3.75 -20.83
CA PRO A 183 -15.26 -3.83 -20.24
C PRO A 183 -15.94 -2.46 -20.14
N ASP A 184 -17.27 -2.46 -20.13
CA ASP A 184 -18.06 -1.23 -19.99
C ASP A 184 -17.65 -0.44 -18.74
N GLY A 185 -17.58 0.88 -18.89
CA GLY A 185 -17.18 1.80 -17.80
C GLY A 185 -15.67 1.93 -17.60
N PHE A 186 -14.85 1.17 -18.34
CA PHE A 186 -13.40 1.31 -18.34
C PHE A 186 -12.89 1.76 -19.71
N GLU A 187 -11.81 2.52 -19.71
CA GLU A 187 -11.09 2.97 -20.89
C GLU A 187 -9.59 2.70 -20.71
N LEU A 188 -8.89 2.42 -21.83
CA LEU A 188 -7.44 2.31 -21.80
C LEU A 188 -6.82 3.69 -21.59
N ASP A 189 -5.89 3.77 -20.64
CA ASP A 189 -5.00 4.92 -20.48
C ASP A 189 -3.73 4.70 -21.35
N CYS A 190 -2.70 5.50 -21.16
CA CYS A 190 -1.51 5.56 -22.02
C CYS A 190 -0.31 4.73 -21.53
N ASP A 191 -0.45 3.95 -20.46
CA ASP A 191 0.64 3.17 -19.88
C ASP A 191 0.32 1.67 -19.87
N CYS A 192 1.26 0.81 -20.38
CA CYS A 192 1.16 -0.63 -20.18
C CYS A 192 2.54 -1.28 -20.02
N GLU A 193 2.56 -2.45 -19.41
CA GLU A 193 3.73 -3.31 -19.31
C GLU A 193 3.34 -4.73 -19.74
N LEU A 194 4.10 -5.28 -20.71
CA LEU A 194 3.92 -6.64 -21.20
C LEU A 194 5.18 -7.46 -20.94
N LYS A 195 5.02 -8.74 -20.64
CA LYS A 195 6.12 -9.65 -20.38
C LYS A 195 5.93 -10.92 -21.21
N SER A 196 7.03 -11.45 -21.78
CA SER A 196 7.02 -12.78 -22.39
C SER A 196 6.80 -13.86 -21.32
N PRO A 197 6.11 -14.95 -21.61
CA PRO A 197 5.98 -16.07 -20.66
C PRO A 197 7.34 -16.60 -20.22
N GLY A 198 7.42 -17.04 -18.94
CA GLY A 198 8.64 -17.56 -18.34
C GLY A 198 9.34 -16.55 -17.42
N ASP A 199 10.19 -17.07 -16.51
CA ASP A 199 10.81 -16.27 -15.43
C ASP A 199 11.75 -15.19 -15.98
N ASP A 200 12.50 -15.46 -17.04
CA ASP A 200 13.43 -14.53 -17.70
C ASP A 200 12.81 -13.82 -18.92
N GLY A 201 11.48 -13.77 -18.99
CA GLY A 201 10.76 -13.21 -20.14
C GLY A 201 11.08 -11.72 -20.39
N ALA A 202 11.33 -11.36 -21.65
CA ALA A 202 11.58 -9.98 -22.04
C ALA A 202 10.37 -9.09 -21.71
N THR A 203 10.63 -7.93 -21.09
CA THR A 203 9.62 -6.95 -20.70
C THR A 203 9.60 -5.78 -21.65
N VAL A 204 8.40 -5.36 -22.05
CA VAL A 204 8.15 -4.15 -22.85
C VAL A 204 7.30 -3.20 -22.00
N ARG A 205 7.70 -1.93 -21.96
CA ARG A 205 6.94 -0.87 -21.32
C ARG A 205 6.58 0.20 -22.34
N CYS A 206 5.28 0.47 -22.45
CA CYS A 206 4.74 1.59 -23.19
C CYS A 206 4.31 2.66 -22.19
N SER A 207 4.71 3.90 -22.40
CA SER A 207 4.33 5.02 -21.56
C SER A 207 3.97 6.21 -22.41
N LYS A 208 2.86 6.87 -22.08
CA LYS A 208 2.32 8.03 -22.82
C LYS A 208 2.10 7.71 -24.31
N GLN A 209 1.66 6.50 -24.61
CA GLN A 209 1.43 6.01 -25.95
C GLN A 209 -0.04 5.61 -26.12
N ASP A 210 -0.56 5.78 -27.34
CA ASP A 210 -1.84 5.21 -27.70
C ASP A 210 -1.74 3.67 -27.68
N LEU A 211 -2.42 3.05 -26.74
CA LEU A 211 -2.40 1.60 -26.55
C LEU A 211 -3.19 0.83 -27.62
N THR A 212 -3.99 1.53 -28.44
CA THR A 212 -4.71 0.94 -29.57
C THR A 212 -3.83 0.82 -30.81
N ALA A 213 -2.64 1.43 -30.79
CA ALA A 213 -1.70 1.44 -31.91
C ALA A 213 -1.22 0.03 -32.31
N PRO A 214 -1.00 -0.24 -33.61
CA PRO A 214 -0.57 -1.55 -34.11
C PRO A 214 0.72 -2.06 -33.47
N GLU A 215 1.65 -1.18 -33.13
CA GLU A 215 2.93 -1.51 -32.51
C GLU A 215 2.74 -2.17 -31.13
N VAL A 216 1.74 -1.73 -30.37
CA VAL A 216 1.43 -2.32 -29.07
C VAL A 216 0.78 -3.70 -29.25
N ARG A 217 -0.15 -3.82 -30.19
CA ARG A 217 -0.83 -5.09 -30.53
C ARG A 217 0.13 -6.15 -30.99
N GLN A 218 1.17 -5.79 -31.77
CA GLN A 218 2.20 -6.72 -32.24
C GLN A 218 2.88 -7.47 -31.07
N HIS A 219 2.99 -6.86 -29.90
CA HIS A 219 3.54 -7.54 -28.72
C HIS A 219 2.60 -8.64 -28.20
N LEU A 220 1.29 -8.47 -28.30
CA LEU A 220 0.31 -9.52 -27.98
C LEU A 220 0.40 -10.67 -28.98
N ASP A 221 0.50 -10.36 -30.28
CA ASP A 221 0.64 -11.36 -31.37
C ASP A 221 1.91 -12.21 -31.16
N THR A 222 2.96 -11.67 -30.57
CA THR A 222 4.18 -12.42 -30.21
C THR A 222 4.06 -13.20 -28.89
N GLY A 223 2.87 -13.29 -28.29
CA GLY A 223 2.57 -14.11 -27.13
C GLY A 223 2.95 -13.47 -25.79
N LYS A 224 3.21 -12.15 -25.75
CA LYS A 224 3.40 -11.46 -24.46
C LYS A 224 2.06 -11.27 -23.74
N VAL A 225 2.10 -11.35 -22.42
CA VAL A 225 0.97 -11.10 -21.55
C VAL A 225 1.11 -9.77 -20.83
N VAL A 226 -0.01 -9.11 -20.56
CA VAL A 226 -0.03 -7.82 -19.88
C VAL A 226 0.13 -8.06 -18.38
N THR A 227 1.16 -7.43 -17.79
CA THR A 227 1.42 -7.46 -16.34
C THR A 227 0.96 -6.19 -15.62
N ARG A 228 0.84 -5.08 -16.39
CA ARG A 228 0.29 -3.81 -15.88
C ARG A 228 -0.46 -3.11 -17.01
N LEU A 229 -1.60 -2.52 -16.67
CA LEU A 229 -2.43 -1.78 -17.62
C LEU A 229 -2.97 -0.51 -16.98
N GLY A 230 -2.74 0.62 -17.64
CA GLY A 230 -3.34 1.90 -17.30
C GLY A 230 -4.81 1.92 -17.75
N LEU A 231 -5.67 2.30 -16.83
CA LEU A 231 -7.12 2.35 -17.01
C LEU A 231 -7.69 3.65 -16.47
N VAL A 232 -8.75 4.12 -17.08
CA VAL A 232 -9.64 5.17 -16.55
C VAL A 232 -11.00 4.54 -16.33
N TRP A 233 -11.54 4.69 -15.12
CA TRP A 233 -12.87 4.21 -14.77
C TRP A 233 -13.86 5.37 -14.75
N GLN A 234 -14.92 5.29 -15.56
CA GLN A 234 -16.04 6.24 -15.65
C GLN A 234 -15.63 7.72 -15.73
N GLU A 235 -14.49 8.03 -16.36
CA GLU A 235 -13.90 9.37 -16.40
C GLU A 235 -13.67 10.01 -15.01
N ARG A 236 -13.64 9.19 -13.94
CA ARG A 236 -13.59 9.65 -12.55
C ARG A 236 -12.30 9.26 -11.84
N ILE A 237 -11.79 8.05 -12.10
CA ILE A 237 -10.59 7.53 -11.44
C ILE A 237 -9.66 6.90 -12.47
N ARG A 238 -8.43 7.40 -12.49
CA ARG A 238 -7.32 6.82 -13.28
C ARG A 238 -6.44 5.97 -12.37
N PHE A 239 -5.97 4.83 -12.87
CA PHE A 239 -5.08 3.93 -12.14
C PHE A 239 -4.32 2.98 -13.07
N VAL A 240 -3.31 2.31 -12.54
CA VAL A 240 -2.61 1.21 -13.20
C VAL A 240 -2.96 -0.09 -12.46
N LEU A 241 -3.68 -0.99 -13.12
CA LEU A 241 -3.95 -2.33 -12.60
C LEU A 241 -2.72 -3.22 -12.78
N THR A 242 -2.43 -4.07 -11.79
CA THR A 242 -1.34 -5.05 -11.83
C THR A 242 -1.88 -6.48 -11.82
N GLU A 243 -1.06 -7.44 -12.23
CA GLU A 243 -1.39 -8.87 -12.19
C GLU A 243 -1.65 -9.42 -10.78
N GLN A 244 -1.21 -8.71 -9.72
CA GLN A 244 -1.51 -9.02 -8.33
C GLN A 244 -2.81 -8.38 -7.82
N LEU A 245 -3.63 -7.80 -8.70
CA LEU A 245 -4.86 -7.07 -8.36
C LEU A 245 -4.59 -5.87 -7.42
N GLU A 246 -3.45 -5.21 -7.57
CA GLU A 246 -3.17 -3.92 -6.93
C GLU A 246 -3.44 -2.78 -7.93
N LEU A 247 -4.06 -1.70 -7.45
CA LEU A 247 -4.23 -0.47 -8.22
C LEU A 247 -3.12 0.50 -7.82
N LYS A 248 -2.26 0.86 -8.75
CA LYS A 248 -1.15 1.80 -8.54
C LYS A 248 -1.40 3.12 -9.25
N ARG A 249 -0.74 4.19 -8.83
CA ARG A 249 -0.91 5.53 -9.38
C ARG A 249 -2.37 5.97 -9.41
N LEU A 250 -3.12 5.61 -8.36
CA LEU A 250 -4.52 5.99 -8.23
C LEU A 250 -4.65 7.51 -8.19
N GLN A 251 -5.47 8.05 -9.07
CA GLN A 251 -5.71 9.47 -9.20
C GLN A 251 -7.22 9.69 -9.36
N PHE A 252 -7.79 10.45 -8.43
CA PHE A 252 -9.15 10.93 -8.53
C PHE A 252 -9.14 12.17 -9.44
N LEU A 253 -10.02 12.19 -10.45
CA LEU A 253 -10.03 13.26 -11.43
C LEU A 253 -10.77 14.49 -10.90
N ASP A 254 -10.59 15.63 -11.56
CA ASP A 254 -11.03 16.96 -11.11
C ASP A 254 -12.48 17.01 -10.64
N VAL A 255 -13.38 16.29 -11.30
CA VAL A 255 -14.81 16.21 -10.93
C VAL A 255 -15.01 15.79 -9.46
N LEU A 256 -14.19 14.83 -8.97
CA LEU A 256 -14.29 14.35 -7.59
C LEU A 256 -13.60 15.29 -6.60
N GLU A 257 -12.50 15.92 -7.01
CA GLU A 257 -11.81 16.90 -6.18
C GLU A 257 -12.66 18.16 -5.99
N GLU A 258 -13.36 18.62 -7.04
CA GLU A 258 -14.31 19.71 -6.96
C GLU A 258 -15.51 19.39 -6.07
N GLN A 259 -16.11 18.19 -6.22
CA GLN A 259 -17.21 17.74 -5.37
C GLN A 259 -16.80 17.71 -3.88
N ALA A 260 -15.63 17.20 -3.57
CA ALA A 260 -15.12 17.18 -2.21
C ALA A 260 -14.91 18.59 -1.67
N SER A 261 -14.35 19.51 -2.47
CA SER A 261 -14.07 20.89 -2.07
C SER A 261 -15.33 21.71 -1.79
N GLN A 262 -16.44 21.38 -2.44
CA GLN A 262 -17.74 22.07 -2.26
C GLN A 262 -18.53 21.53 -1.07
N ALA A 263 -18.16 20.38 -0.51
CA ALA A 263 -18.92 19.69 0.53
C ALA A 263 -18.53 20.06 1.97
N GLY A 264 -17.55 20.96 2.18
CA GLY A 264 -17.12 21.36 3.52
C GLY A 264 -16.57 22.78 3.55
N ASP A 265 -17.01 23.57 4.55
CA ASP A 265 -16.59 24.96 4.75
C ASP A 265 -15.32 25.06 5.62
N ASP A 266 -14.96 24.01 6.35
CA ASP A 266 -13.77 23.95 7.20
C ASP A 266 -12.96 22.67 7.00
N ALA A 267 -11.77 22.62 7.57
CA ALA A 267 -10.85 21.48 7.41
C ALA A 267 -11.41 20.15 7.94
N PRO A 268 -12.13 20.08 9.08
CA PRO A 268 -12.82 18.87 9.53
C PRO A 268 -13.90 18.40 8.54
N ALA A 269 -14.81 19.27 8.15
CA ALA A 269 -15.89 18.93 7.22
C ALA A 269 -15.35 18.50 5.85
N LEU A 270 -14.31 19.19 5.35
CA LEU A 270 -13.64 18.80 4.12
C LEU A 270 -12.98 17.41 4.22
N PHE A 271 -12.38 17.07 5.37
CA PHE A 271 -11.80 15.77 5.62
C PHE A 271 -12.88 14.68 5.55
N ASP A 272 -14.00 14.88 6.26
CA ASP A 272 -15.12 13.94 6.36
C ASP A 272 -15.80 13.72 5.01
N ALA A 273 -16.04 14.81 4.28
CA ALA A 273 -16.61 14.78 2.94
C ALA A 273 -15.70 14.02 1.96
N THR A 274 -14.40 14.32 1.96
CA THR A 274 -13.42 13.66 1.10
C THR A 274 -13.31 12.17 1.42
N ALA A 275 -13.28 11.79 2.71
CA ALA A 275 -13.20 10.39 3.12
C ALA A 275 -14.45 9.61 2.72
N THR A 276 -15.63 10.20 2.92
CA THR A 276 -16.91 9.59 2.59
C THR A 276 -17.07 9.41 1.08
N LEU A 277 -16.75 10.45 0.30
CA LEU A 277 -16.78 10.40 -1.16
C LEU A 277 -15.80 9.34 -1.69
N MET A 278 -14.57 9.32 -1.16
CA MET A 278 -13.54 8.36 -1.56
C MET A 278 -13.99 6.92 -1.28
N LEU A 279 -14.59 6.64 -0.11
CA LEU A 279 -15.13 5.32 0.20
C LEU A 279 -16.23 4.91 -0.79
N GLY A 280 -17.15 5.82 -1.11
CA GLY A 280 -18.24 5.58 -2.07
C GLY A 280 -17.71 5.25 -3.47
N GLU A 281 -16.80 6.07 -3.99
CA GLU A 281 -16.21 5.88 -5.32
C GLU A 281 -15.38 4.59 -5.41
N LEU A 282 -14.55 4.32 -4.42
CA LEU A 282 -13.75 3.10 -4.39
C LEU A 282 -14.61 1.84 -4.26
N ARG A 283 -15.74 1.90 -3.54
CA ARG A 283 -16.71 0.80 -3.46
C ARG A 283 -17.26 0.44 -4.84
N HIS A 284 -17.66 1.44 -5.63
CA HIS A 284 -18.18 1.22 -6.98
C HIS A 284 -17.07 0.75 -7.93
N LEU A 285 -15.90 1.39 -7.93
CA LEU A 285 -14.77 0.96 -8.72
C LEU A 285 -14.39 -0.52 -8.45
N VAL A 286 -14.31 -0.91 -7.17
CA VAL A 286 -13.97 -2.29 -6.79
C VAL A 286 -15.06 -3.26 -7.26
N ALA A 287 -16.33 -2.92 -7.12
CA ALA A 287 -17.44 -3.76 -7.58
C ALA A 287 -17.38 -3.98 -9.10
N ASP A 288 -17.22 -2.90 -9.89
CA ASP A 288 -17.14 -2.98 -11.34
C ASP A 288 -15.86 -3.74 -11.79
N LEU A 289 -14.72 -3.50 -11.13
CA LEU A 289 -13.48 -4.20 -11.44
C LEU A 289 -13.58 -5.71 -11.17
N ILE A 290 -14.16 -6.11 -10.05
CA ILE A 290 -14.36 -7.53 -9.73
C ILE A 290 -15.33 -8.17 -10.73
N ALA A 291 -16.42 -7.46 -11.12
CA ALA A 291 -17.33 -7.93 -12.16
C ALA A 291 -16.62 -8.08 -13.51
N ALA A 292 -15.79 -7.13 -13.92
CA ALA A 292 -14.98 -7.18 -15.14
C ALA A 292 -13.95 -8.34 -15.13
N LEU A 293 -13.55 -8.82 -13.95
CA LEU A 293 -12.69 -9.99 -13.76
C LEU A 293 -13.49 -11.30 -13.64
N GLY A 294 -14.77 -11.30 -14.03
CA GLY A 294 -15.65 -12.46 -14.02
C GLY A 294 -16.31 -12.76 -12.67
N GLY A 295 -16.16 -11.88 -11.68
CA GLY A 295 -16.65 -12.08 -10.32
C GLY A 295 -15.62 -12.72 -9.39
N GLU A 296 -15.99 -12.82 -8.10
CA GLU A 296 -15.17 -13.53 -7.10
C GLU A 296 -15.19 -15.04 -7.39
N ALA A 297 -14.03 -15.68 -7.30
CA ALA A 297 -13.93 -17.13 -7.39
C ALA A 297 -14.34 -17.76 -6.04
N GLU A 298 -15.23 -18.74 -6.06
CA GLU A 298 -15.50 -19.57 -4.90
C GLU A 298 -14.27 -20.42 -4.56
N ARG A 299 -13.91 -20.49 -3.27
CA ARG A 299 -12.88 -21.42 -2.76
C ARG A 299 -13.54 -22.56 -2.03
#